data_c0e948f24a8f76012a2c66f25c537097
#
_entry.id   c0e948f24a8f76012a2c66f25c537097
#
_cell.length_a   1.000
_cell.length_b   1.000
_cell.length_c   1.000
_cell.angle_alpha   90.00
_cell.angle_beta   90.00
_cell.angle_gamma   90.00
#
_symmetry.space_group_name_H-M   'P 1'
#
loop_
_entity.id
_entity.type
_entity.pdbx_description
1 polymer ?
#
loop_
_entity_poly.entity_id
_entity_poly.type
_entity_poly.pdbx_seq_one_letter_code
_entity_poly.pdbx_strand_id
1 'polypeptide(L)'
;MTYRIYTDGSTRGNGKENAVGGWAYVIVNENNDMVYSKWGAEVGTTNQRMELTAAIQGLEFALVALVAPGNRIQLYTDSAYLHNCYAQKWYVNWEKNGWKNAKKQPVANEDLWQKLIPYFEAWGFDFFKVKGHTTGVSDHEKWNNYVDNLAQTAAEKKKLEVSQC
;
A
#
# COMPACT_ATOMS: atom_id res chain seq x y z
N MET A 1 -10.54 -11.53 -16.68
CA MET A 1 -10.14 -10.10 -16.79
C MET A 1 -9.02 -9.83 -15.79
N THR A 2 -8.06 -9.00 -16.18
CA THR A 2 -6.94 -8.61 -15.30
C THR A 2 -7.20 -7.25 -14.71
N TYR A 3 -7.10 -7.13 -13.38
CA TYR A 3 -7.21 -5.87 -12.67
C TYR A 3 -5.85 -5.49 -12.08
N ARG A 4 -5.51 -4.23 -12.20
CA ARG A 4 -4.29 -3.66 -11.64
C ARG A 4 -4.65 -2.76 -10.48
N ILE A 5 -3.99 -2.96 -9.33
CA ILE A 5 -4.17 -2.14 -8.14
C ILE A 5 -2.89 -1.34 -7.94
N TYR A 6 -3.00 -0.03 -7.97
CA TYR A 6 -1.89 0.88 -7.68
C TYR A 6 -2.10 1.47 -6.29
N THR A 7 -1.07 1.44 -5.47
CA THR A 7 -1.15 1.86 -4.06
C THR A 7 -0.04 2.83 -3.73
N ASP A 8 -0.31 3.75 -2.82
CA ASP A 8 0.71 4.66 -2.30
C ASP A 8 0.36 5.17 -0.92
N GLY A 9 1.38 5.61 -0.19
CA GLY A 9 1.27 6.23 1.11
C GLY A 9 2.15 7.47 1.19
N SER A 10 1.73 8.45 1.96
CA SER A 10 2.45 9.71 2.10
C SER A 10 2.25 10.26 3.51
N THR A 11 3.30 10.86 4.08
CA THR A 11 3.19 11.48 5.40
C THR A 11 3.73 12.91 5.37
N ARG A 12 3.20 13.71 6.29
CA ARG A 12 3.74 15.01 6.65
C ARG A 12 4.27 14.91 8.07
N GLY A 13 5.56 15.20 8.26
CA GLY A 13 6.23 15.08 9.55
C GLY A 13 6.56 13.66 9.93
N ASN A 14 6.96 12.82 8.98
CA ASN A 14 7.32 11.41 9.20
C ASN A 14 8.33 11.27 10.34
N GLY A 15 8.05 10.37 11.28
CA GLY A 15 8.89 10.14 12.45
C GLY A 15 8.61 11.07 13.62
N LYS A 16 7.69 12.02 13.48
CA LYS A 16 7.27 12.91 14.55
C LYS A 16 5.98 12.40 15.19
N GLU A 17 5.76 12.76 16.46
CA GLU A 17 4.60 12.32 17.23
C GLU A 17 3.27 12.69 16.59
N ASN A 18 3.20 13.87 15.97
CA ASN A 18 1.99 14.39 15.35
C ASN A 18 2.02 14.28 13.83
N ALA A 19 2.80 13.36 13.29
CA ALA A 19 2.83 13.10 11.85
C ALA A 19 1.43 12.76 11.34
N VAL A 20 1.10 13.25 10.14
CA VAL A 20 -0.17 12.98 9.48
C VAL A 20 0.10 12.25 8.19
N GLY A 21 -0.56 11.14 7.97
CA GLY A 21 -0.36 10.33 6.77
C GLY A 21 -1.63 10.13 5.98
N GLY A 22 -1.47 9.95 4.67
CA GLY A 22 -2.52 9.56 3.77
C GLY A 22 -2.15 8.28 3.03
N TRP A 23 -3.15 7.51 2.68
CA TRP A 23 -3.00 6.32 1.87
C TRP A 23 -4.05 6.35 0.75
N ALA A 24 -3.74 5.69 -0.35
CA ALA A 24 -4.67 5.63 -1.48
C ALA A 24 -4.43 4.37 -2.30
N TYR A 25 -5.49 3.88 -2.93
CA TYR A 25 -5.37 2.90 -3.99
C TYR A 25 -6.34 3.23 -5.12
N VAL A 26 -5.98 2.78 -6.32
CA VAL A 26 -6.83 2.85 -7.50
C VAL A 26 -6.81 1.49 -8.19
N ILE A 27 -7.95 1.05 -8.67
CA ILE A 27 -8.09 -0.21 -9.40
C ILE A 27 -8.48 0.12 -10.85
N VAL A 28 -7.74 -0.49 -11.77
CA VAL A 28 -7.84 -0.22 -13.22
C VAL A 28 -8.09 -1.54 -13.93
N ASN A 29 -8.99 -1.54 -14.91
CA ASN A 29 -9.27 -2.73 -15.72
C ASN A 29 -8.31 -2.86 -16.92
N GLU A 30 -8.52 -3.88 -17.74
CA GLU A 30 -7.68 -4.15 -18.92
C GLU A 30 -7.70 -3.02 -19.94
N ASN A 31 -8.78 -2.25 -19.99
CA ASN A 31 -8.93 -1.12 -20.91
C ASN A 31 -8.30 0.17 -20.37
N ASN A 32 -7.58 0.08 -19.25
CA ASN A 32 -6.97 1.22 -18.58
C ASN A 32 -8.01 2.20 -18.01
N ASP A 33 -9.21 1.74 -17.71
CA ASP A 33 -10.27 2.52 -17.08
C ASP A 33 -10.25 2.31 -15.58
N MET A 34 -10.42 3.40 -14.83
CA MET A 34 -10.54 3.32 -13.36
C MET A 34 -11.87 2.68 -12.98
N VAL A 35 -11.79 1.58 -12.24
CA VAL A 35 -12.96 0.84 -11.73
C VAL A 35 -13.36 1.36 -10.35
N TYR A 36 -12.37 1.64 -9.51
CA TYR A 36 -12.59 2.07 -8.13
C TYR A 36 -11.35 2.75 -7.59
N SER A 37 -11.56 3.70 -6.68
CA SER A 37 -10.47 4.31 -5.93
C SER A 37 -10.95 4.64 -4.53
N LYS A 38 -10.00 4.64 -3.58
CA LYS A 38 -10.28 5.02 -2.20
C LYS A 38 -9.03 5.60 -1.57
N TRP A 39 -9.23 6.47 -0.62
CA TRP A 39 -8.15 7.07 0.15
C TRP A 39 -8.60 7.26 1.60
N GLY A 40 -7.63 7.43 2.48
CA GLY A 40 -7.86 7.70 3.88
C GLY A 40 -6.65 8.37 4.49
N ALA A 41 -6.75 8.73 5.75
CA ALA A 41 -5.68 9.42 6.45
C ALA A 41 -5.66 9.03 7.94
N GLU A 42 -4.48 9.13 8.56
CA GLU A 42 -4.28 8.81 9.95
C GLU A 42 -3.32 9.81 10.59
N VAL A 43 -3.46 10.01 11.90
CA VAL A 43 -2.54 10.80 12.71
C VAL A 43 -1.60 9.83 13.45
N GLY A 44 -0.36 10.26 13.71
CA GLY A 44 0.60 9.44 14.43
C GLY A 44 1.08 8.24 13.65
N THR A 45 1.34 8.42 12.37
CA THR A 45 1.70 7.34 11.44
C THR A 45 3.05 7.59 10.76
N THR A 46 3.46 6.66 9.91
CA THR A 46 4.71 6.75 9.13
C THR A 46 4.44 6.46 7.67
N ASN A 47 5.40 6.79 6.79
CA ASN A 47 5.33 6.44 5.37
C ASN A 47 5.11 4.94 5.19
N GLN A 48 5.88 4.11 5.89
CA GLN A 48 5.78 2.66 5.76
C GLN A 48 4.40 2.15 6.16
N ARG A 49 3.82 2.69 7.24
CA ARG A 49 2.48 2.29 7.68
C ARG A 49 1.42 2.67 6.65
N MET A 50 1.57 3.83 6.02
CA MET A 50 0.63 4.27 4.98
C MET A 50 0.73 3.41 3.71
N GLU A 51 1.94 3.03 3.32
CA GLU A 51 2.16 2.11 2.21
C GLU A 51 1.51 0.74 2.47
N LEU A 52 1.71 0.20 3.67
CA LEU A 52 1.10 -1.05 4.07
C LEU A 52 -0.43 -0.96 4.10
N THR A 53 -0.96 0.12 4.64
CA THR A 53 -2.40 0.34 4.74
C THR A 53 -3.04 0.42 3.36
N ALA A 54 -2.41 1.12 2.42
CA ALA A 54 -2.90 1.21 1.05
C ALA A 54 -2.99 -0.17 0.39
N ALA A 55 -1.96 -1.00 0.54
CA ALA A 55 -1.94 -2.35 -0.01
C ALA A 55 -3.02 -3.24 0.63
N ILE A 56 -3.15 -3.19 1.95
CA ILE A 56 -4.16 -3.97 2.68
C ILE A 56 -5.56 -3.58 2.22
N GLN A 57 -5.86 -2.30 2.17
CA GLN A 57 -7.18 -1.80 1.78
C GLN A 57 -7.52 -2.18 0.34
N GLY A 58 -6.56 -2.05 -0.57
CA GLY A 58 -6.76 -2.42 -1.97
C GLY A 58 -7.01 -3.91 -2.16
N LEU A 59 -6.24 -4.76 -1.47
CA LEU A 59 -6.41 -6.21 -1.55
C LEU A 59 -7.72 -6.68 -0.89
N GLU A 60 -8.11 -6.07 0.23
CA GLU A 60 -9.39 -6.37 0.87
C GLU A 60 -10.57 -6.10 -0.07
N PHE A 61 -10.56 -4.95 -0.74
CA PHE A 61 -11.59 -4.62 -1.71
C PHE A 61 -11.60 -5.62 -2.87
N ALA A 62 -10.42 -5.92 -3.42
CA ALA A 62 -10.31 -6.84 -4.56
C ALA A 62 -10.79 -8.25 -4.20
N LEU A 63 -10.50 -8.71 -2.97
CA LEU A 63 -10.95 -10.02 -2.52
C LEU A 63 -12.46 -10.13 -2.47
N VAL A 64 -13.14 -9.06 -2.07
CA VAL A 64 -14.60 -9.04 -1.96
C VAL A 64 -15.27 -8.83 -3.32
N ALA A 65 -14.75 -7.90 -4.12
CA ALA A 65 -15.45 -7.38 -5.30
C ALA A 65 -14.99 -7.98 -6.63
N LEU A 66 -13.73 -8.46 -6.71
CA LEU A 66 -13.12 -8.78 -8.00
C LEU A 66 -12.70 -10.24 -8.14
N VAL A 67 -12.78 -11.04 -7.08
CA VAL A 67 -12.43 -12.45 -7.16
C VAL A 67 -13.53 -13.20 -7.90
N ALA A 68 -13.16 -13.78 -9.04
CA ALA A 68 -14.04 -14.61 -9.86
C ALA A 68 -13.17 -15.50 -10.75
N PRO A 69 -13.68 -16.64 -11.22
CA PRO A 69 -12.94 -17.49 -12.13
C PRO A 69 -12.45 -16.70 -13.36
N GLY A 70 -11.17 -16.84 -13.69
CA GLY A 70 -10.57 -16.14 -14.83
C GLY A 70 -10.08 -14.73 -14.53
N ASN A 71 -10.39 -14.17 -13.38
CA ASN A 71 -9.85 -12.85 -13.01
C ASN A 71 -8.46 -12.98 -12.40
N ARG A 72 -7.59 -12.05 -12.78
CA ARG A 72 -6.22 -11.95 -12.26
C ARG A 72 -6.06 -10.59 -11.60
N ILE A 73 -5.32 -10.57 -10.50
CA ILE A 73 -5.03 -9.35 -9.75
C ILE A 73 -3.52 -9.09 -9.82
N GLN A 74 -3.17 -7.85 -10.12
CA GLN A 74 -1.79 -7.39 -10.11
C GLN A 74 -1.70 -6.21 -9.15
N LEU A 75 -0.79 -6.27 -8.19
CA LEU A 75 -0.56 -5.21 -7.20
C LEU A 75 0.71 -4.46 -7.58
N TYR A 76 0.64 -3.14 -7.57
CA TYR A 76 1.76 -2.24 -7.91
C TYR A 76 2.05 -1.30 -6.75
N THR A 77 3.31 -1.14 -6.41
CA THR A 77 3.79 -0.20 -5.40
C THR A 77 5.10 0.44 -5.84
N ASP A 78 5.38 1.65 -5.39
CA ASP A 78 6.71 2.24 -5.54
C ASP A 78 7.59 2.03 -4.29
N SER A 79 7.05 1.39 -3.25
CA SER A 79 7.77 1.13 -2.00
C SER A 79 8.70 -0.07 -2.12
N ALA A 80 10.01 0.18 -2.05
CA ALA A 80 10.99 -0.89 -2.00
C ALA A 80 10.84 -1.74 -0.74
N TYR A 81 10.51 -1.13 0.38
CA TYR A 81 10.28 -1.81 1.65
C TYR A 81 9.18 -2.86 1.52
N LEU A 82 8.03 -2.47 0.97
CA LEU A 82 6.89 -3.35 0.81
C LEU A 82 7.18 -4.50 -0.16
N HIS A 83 7.70 -4.16 -1.33
CA HIS A 83 7.98 -5.13 -2.38
C HIS A 83 9.09 -6.12 -1.96
N ASN A 84 10.16 -5.62 -1.33
CA ASN A 84 11.27 -6.47 -0.91
C ASN A 84 10.86 -7.48 0.17
N CYS A 85 10.00 -7.08 1.08
CA CYS A 85 9.48 -8.01 2.08
C CYS A 85 8.78 -9.20 1.41
N TYR A 86 7.95 -8.93 0.42
CA TYR A 86 7.27 -9.97 -0.34
C TYR A 86 8.27 -10.80 -1.16
N ALA A 87 9.12 -10.15 -1.96
CA ALA A 87 10.02 -10.83 -2.89
C ALA A 87 11.08 -11.67 -2.18
N GLN A 88 11.59 -11.20 -1.05
CA GLN A 88 12.62 -11.87 -0.27
C GLN A 88 12.03 -12.71 0.87
N LYS A 89 10.73 -12.72 1.01
CA LYS A 89 10.00 -13.52 2.01
C LYS A 89 10.48 -13.29 3.45
N TRP A 90 10.70 -12.02 3.83
CA TRP A 90 11.09 -11.67 5.19
C TRP A 90 10.12 -12.21 6.23
N TYR A 91 8.84 -12.25 5.89
CA TYR A 91 7.78 -12.70 6.80
C TYR A 91 7.94 -14.17 7.23
N VAL A 92 8.60 -15.00 6.43
CA VAL A 92 8.84 -16.40 6.80
C VAL A 92 9.72 -16.47 8.05
N ASN A 93 10.79 -15.68 8.08
CA ASN A 93 11.67 -15.63 9.24
C ASN A 93 10.99 -14.97 10.45
N TRP A 94 10.20 -13.95 10.23
CA TRP A 94 9.44 -13.29 11.31
C TRP A 94 8.50 -14.28 12.00
N GLU A 95 7.75 -15.06 11.22
CA GLU A 95 6.84 -16.08 11.75
C GLU A 95 7.58 -17.12 12.58
N LYS A 96 8.74 -17.58 12.08
CA LYS A 96 9.58 -18.56 12.79
C LYS A 96 10.18 -18.02 14.07
N ASN A 97 10.50 -16.73 14.12
CA ASN A 97 11.18 -16.08 15.24
C ASN A 97 10.25 -15.41 16.22
N GLY A 98 8.94 -15.67 16.14
CA GLY A 98 7.96 -15.06 17.02
C GLY A 98 7.80 -13.56 16.81
N TRP A 99 7.95 -13.11 15.56
CA TRP A 99 7.82 -11.70 15.17
C TRP A 99 8.87 -10.80 15.81
N LYS A 100 10.07 -11.32 15.94
CA LYS A 100 11.24 -10.57 16.41
C LYS A 100 12.29 -10.48 15.32
N ASN A 101 12.95 -9.32 15.26
CA ASN A 101 14.05 -9.11 14.33
C ASN A 101 15.36 -9.73 14.85
N ALA A 102 16.46 -9.54 14.11
CA ALA A 102 17.77 -10.10 14.48
C ALA A 102 18.28 -9.59 15.83
N LYS A 103 17.81 -8.42 16.29
CA LYS A 103 18.17 -7.83 17.58
C LYS A 103 17.20 -8.26 18.69
N LYS A 104 16.33 -9.23 18.45
CA LYS A 104 15.31 -9.73 19.36
C LYS A 104 14.27 -8.68 19.78
N GLN A 105 14.09 -7.64 18.95
CA GLN A 105 13.07 -6.61 19.13
C GLN A 105 11.87 -6.90 18.26
N PRO A 106 10.66 -6.42 18.62
CA PRO A 106 9.49 -6.61 17.79
C PRO A 106 9.71 -6.08 16.37
N VAL A 107 9.21 -6.81 15.38
CA VAL A 107 9.26 -6.37 13.99
C VAL A 107 8.45 -5.08 13.83
N ALA A 108 9.05 -4.08 13.17
CA ALA A 108 8.35 -2.83 12.91
C ALA A 108 7.09 -3.08 12.09
N ASN A 109 5.99 -2.43 12.44
CA ASN A 109 4.70 -2.54 11.74
C ASN A 109 4.12 -3.96 11.77
N GLU A 110 4.43 -4.73 12.80
CA GLU A 110 3.97 -6.11 12.96
C GLU A 110 2.47 -6.26 12.76
N ASP A 111 1.68 -5.36 13.34
CA ASP A 111 0.22 -5.38 13.24
C ASP A 111 -0.28 -5.34 11.79
N LEU A 112 0.33 -4.50 10.97
CA LEU A 112 -0.03 -4.37 9.55
C LEU A 112 0.50 -5.53 8.72
N TRP A 113 1.73 -5.99 9.00
CA TRP A 113 2.28 -7.15 8.31
C TRP A 113 1.46 -8.40 8.57
N GLN A 114 0.98 -8.60 9.78
CA GLN A 114 0.13 -9.73 10.12
C GLN A 114 -1.21 -9.71 9.36
N LYS A 115 -1.69 -8.53 8.99
CA LYS A 115 -2.88 -8.40 8.15
C LYS A 115 -2.59 -8.67 6.68
N LEU A 116 -1.42 -8.27 6.20
CA LEU A 116 -1.06 -8.35 4.78
C LEU A 116 -0.58 -9.74 4.36
N ILE A 117 0.21 -10.39 5.19
CA ILE A 117 0.83 -11.69 4.87
C ILE A 117 -0.18 -12.76 4.45
N PRO A 118 -1.35 -12.92 5.10
CA PRO A 118 -2.32 -13.90 4.64
C PRO A 118 -2.74 -13.75 3.19
N TYR A 119 -2.74 -12.52 2.65
CA TYR A 119 -3.01 -12.30 1.24
C TYR A 119 -1.90 -12.83 0.35
N PHE A 120 -0.64 -12.72 0.81
CA PHE A 120 0.51 -13.26 0.08
C PHE A 120 0.46 -14.78 -0.01
N GLU A 121 0.01 -15.45 1.03
CA GLU A 121 0.03 -16.90 1.14
C GLU A 121 -1.21 -17.56 0.53
N ALA A 122 -2.37 -16.95 0.74
CA ALA A 122 -3.65 -17.58 0.40
C ALA A 122 -4.18 -17.21 -0.98
N TRP A 123 -3.62 -16.21 -1.62
CA TRP A 123 -4.22 -15.65 -2.83
C TRP A 123 -3.17 -15.40 -3.91
N GLY A 124 -3.40 -16.01 -5.05
CA GLY A 124 -2.49 -15.83 -6.18
C GLY A 124 -2.69 -14.46 -6.83
N PHE A 125 -1.79 -13.53 -6.54
CA PHE A 125 -1.69 -12.29 -7.25
C PHE A 125 -0.23 -12.02 -7.60
N ASP A 126 -0.01 -11.18 -8.62
CA ASP A 126 1.33 -10.76 -9.00
C ASP A 126 1.63 -9.42 -8.31
N PHE A 127 2.85 -9.27 -7.80
CA PHE A 127 3.26 -8.05 -7.09
C PHE A 127 4.45 -7.43 -7.80
N PHE A 128 4.28 -6.19 -8.25
CA PHE A 128 5.29 -5.47 -9.02
C PHE A 128 5.69 -4.18 -8.33
N LYS A 129 6.97 -3.82 -8.50
CA LYS A 129 7.47 -2.52 -8.09
C LYS A 129 7.50 -1.60 -9.30
N VAL A 130 6.99 -0.37 -9.13
CA VAL A 130 7.09 0.68 -10.14
C VAL A 130 8.01 1.78 -9.63
N LYS A 131 8.56 2.56 -10.57
CA LYS A 131 9.41 3.70 -10.23
C LYS A 131 8.53 4.88 -9.80
N GLY A 132 8.81 5.43 -8.63
CA GLY A 132 8.08 6.59 -8.12
C GLY A 132 8.60 7.90 -8.70
N HIS A 133 7.77 8.94 -8.64
CA HIS A 133 8.10 10.32 -9.00
C HIS A 133 8.69 10.46 -10.40
N THR A 134 8.06 9.84 -11.39
CA THR A 134 8.50 9.87 -12.78
C THR A 134 7.71 10.91 -13.58
N THR A 135 8.08 11.05 -14.86
CA THR A 135 7.39 11.97 -15.78
C THR A 135 5.98 11.50 -16.18
N GLY A 136 5.62 10.27 -15.84
CA GLY A 136 4.29 9.74 -16.15
C GLY A 136 4.11 9.34 -17.61
N VAL A 137 5.15 8.85 -18.26
CA VAL A 137 5.11 8.47 -19.68
C VAL A 137 4.33 7.18 -19.92
N SER A 138 4.54 6.14 -19.09
CA SER A 138 3.82 4.87 -19.19
C SER A 138 2.51 4.90 -18.40
N ASP A 139 1.61 3.96 -18.68
CA ASP A 139 0.37 3.81 -17.92
C ASP A 139 0.65 3.54 -16.43
N HIS A 140 1.65 2.70 -16.14
CA HIS A 140 2.05 2.42 -14.75
C HIS A 140 2.51 3.68 -14.03
N GLU A 141 3.30 4.52 -14.70
CA GLU A 141 3.78 5.77 -14.12
C GLU A 141 2.64 6.75 -13.89
N LYS A 142 1.70 6.85 -14.84
CA LYS A 142 0.54 7.73 -14.72
C LYS A 142 -0.32 7.34 -13.52
N TRP A 143 -0.62 6.05 -13.36
CA TRP A 143 -1.44 5.58 -12.26
C TRP A 143 -0.71 5.67 -10.92
N ASN A 144 0.60 5.41 -10.91
CA ASN A 144 1.40 5.60 -9.71
C ASN A 144 1.41 7.07 -9.26
N ASN A 145 1.57 8.00 -10.21
CA ASN A 145 1.50 9.43 -9.92
C ASN A 145 0.11 9.84 -9.44
N TYR A 146 -0.93 9.24 -9.98
CA TYR A 146 -2.32 9.50 -9.58
C TYR A 146 -2.54 9.13 -8.11
N VAL A 147 -2.15 7.92 -7.69
CA VAL A 147 -2.32 7.51 -6.29
C VAL A 147 -1.40 8.27 -5.35
N ASP A 148 -0.21 8.65 -5.81
CA ASP A 148 0.69 9.50 -5.03
C ASP A 148 0.02 10.84 -4.69
N ASN A 149 -0.59 11.48 -5.67
CA ASN A 149 -1.34 12.72 -5.48
C ASN A 149 -2.54 12.54 -4.54
N LEU A 150 -3.28 11.43 -4.68
CA LEU A 150 -4.40 11.13 -3.78
C LEU A 150 -3.94 10.97 -2.33
N ALA A 151 -2.86 10.23 -2.11
CA ALA A 151 -2.31 10.01 -0.77
C ALA A 151 -1.82 11.32 -0.16
N GLN A 152 -1.13 12.14 -0.94
CA GLN A 152 -0.67 13.47 -0.49
C GLN A 152 -1.85 14.37 -0.14
N THR A 153 -2.87 14.40 -0.97
CA THR A 153 -4.08 15.20 -0.74
C THR A 153 -4.80 14.76 0.53
N ALA A 154 -4.91 13.45 0.75
CA ALA A 154 -5.52 12.92 1.97
C ALA A 154 -4.75 13.35 3.22
N ALA A 155 -3.41 13.29 3.17
CA ALA A 155 -2.55 13.73 4.27
C ALA A 155 -2.73 15.23 4.54
N GLU A 156 -2.75 16.06 3.49
CA GLU A 156 -2.92 17.51 3.63
C GLU A 156 -4.27 17.88 4.23
N LYS A 157 -5.35 17.24 3.79
CA LYS A 157 -6.68 17.45 4.36
C LYS A 157 -6.72 17.12 5.85
N LYS A 158 -6.12 15.99 6.23
CA LYS A 158 -6.07 15.58 7.63
C LYS A 158 -5.26 16.54 8.46
N LYS A 159 -4.15 17.04 7.93
CA LYS A 159 -3.32 18.04 8.60
C LYS A 159 -4.09 19.30 8.87
N LEU A 160 -4.89 19.78 7.91
CA LEU A 160 -5.73 20.97 8.07
C LEU A 160 -6.80 20.76 9.14
N GLU A 161 -7.47 19.61 9.14
CA GLU A 161 -8.45 19.26 10.16
C GLU A 161 -7.86 19.29 11.56
N VAL A 162 -6.68 18.68 11.74
CA VAL A 162 -5.99 18.63 13.03
C VAL A 162 -5.57 20.00 13.50
N SER A 163 -5.10 20.87 12.59
CA SER A 163 -4.64 22.20 12.95
C SER A 163 -5.76 23.19 13.29
N GLN A 164 -7.02 22.85 12.97
CA GLN A 164 -8.20 23.66 13.28
C GLN A 164 -8.80 23.36 14.66
N CYS A 165 -8.29 22.35 15.34
CA CYS A 165 -8.81 21.92 16.64
C CYS A 165 -8.14 22.67 17.80
#